data_2d6eed0284aa2e6eafbfc2957f5a2b36
#
_entry.id   2d6eed0284aa2e6eafbfc2957f5a2b36
#
_cell.length_a   1.000
_cell.length_b   1.000
_cell.length_c   1.000
_cell.angle_alpha   90.00
_cell.angle_beta   90.00
_cell.angle_gamma   90.00
#
_symmetry.space_group_name_H-M   'P 1'
#
loop_
_entity.id
_entity.type
_entity.pdbx_description
1 polymer ?
#
loop_
_entity_poly.entity_id
_entity_poly.type
_entity_poly.pdbx_seq_one_letter_code
_entity_poly.pdbx_strand_id
1 'polypeptide(L)'
;MAKNVIIGQSGGPTAVINSSLAGVYKAACSLGADKVYGMKYGIEGLLKEELVELNVLLGDRLSIELLKRTPSSYLGSCRYKLPEPEADSTPYVKLFTLFNKYDICAVFYIGGNDSMDTIAKLSRYGAQVGSAVRFIGVPKTIDNDLCLTDHTPGYGSAAKYIATILKEVIRDSSVYDIRSVTVAEIMGRHAGWLAGAACLAGGDDSDGPDLILLPEVPFEQDKFLARVDELQRVKSNVIIAASEGVKTADGTYLCDLVSTAGQLDAFGHKAILSGTSRYLSDLIHDKLNCKSRAIEFSTLQRCASHLASRTDVTEAYAVGGAAAAAAFAGETGKMIALKRVSEYPYQCITEAVDVQQVANLEKKVPLDWITPDGMQVTAAFEEYARPLILDEVTPVYVNGTPRHICL
;
A
#
# COMPACT_ATOMS: atom_id res chain seq x y z
N MET A 1 7.48 -29.62 21.32
CA MET A 1 6.36 -28.83 20.79
C MET A 1 6.83 -28.23 19.47
N ALA A 2 6.00 -28.26 18.44
CA ALA A 2 6.29 -27.64 17.15
C ALA A 2 6.72 -26.17 17.33
N LYS A 3 7.81 -25.76 16.69
CA LYS A 3 8.34 -24.38 16.78
C LYS A 3 8.63 -23.79 15.40
N ASN A 4 8.17 -24.46 14.34
CA ASN A 4 8.32 -23.91 13.01
C ASN A 4 7.25 -22.88 12.74
N VAL A 5 7.60 -21.86 11.98
CA VAL A 5 6.67 -20.82 11.54
C VAL A 5 6.70 -20.67 10.04
N ILE A 6 5.62 -20.11 9.48
CA ILE A 6 5.54 -19.89 8.03
C ILE A 6 5.04 -18.47 7.75
N ILE A 7 5.65 -17.80 6.77
CA ILE A 7 5.38 -16.42 6.39
C ILE A 7 4.95 -16.38 4.92
N GLY A 8 3.85 -15.71 4.61
CA GLY A 8 3.39 -15.45 3.25
C GLY A 8 3.26 -13.96 2.96
N GLN A 9 3.41 -13.60 1.68
CA GLN A 9 3.16 -12.26 1.15
C GLN A 9 2.05 -12.34 0.11
N SER A 10 1.15 -11.35 0.09
CA SER A 10 0.04 -11.35 -0.86
C SER A 10 -0.43 -9.94 -1.25
N GLY A 11 -1.20 -9.87 -2.35
CA GLY A 11 -1.72 -8.63 -2.90
C GLY A 11 -0.68 -7.80 -3.65
N GLY A 12 -0.96 -6.52 -3.88
CA GLY A 12 -0.04 -5.60 -4.53
C GLY A 12 1.26 -5.44 -3.74
N PRO A 13 2.44 -5.44 -4.39
CA PRO A 13 3.72 -5.24 -3.70
C PRO A 13 3.91 -3.78 -3.27
N THR A 14 4.85 -3.54 -2.34
CA THR A 14 5.26 -2.20 -1.91
C THR A 14 6.78 -2.10 -1.81
N ALA A 15 7.30 -0.89 -1.60
CA ALA A 15 8.72 -0.68 -1.36
C ALA A 15 9.20 -1.30 -0.02
N VAL A 16 8.30 -1.55 0.94
CA VAL A 16 8.66 -1.96 2.32
C VAL A 16 8.10 -3.32 2.75
N ILE A 17 7.35 -4.02 1.91
CA ILE A 17 6.76 -5.32 2.27
C ILE A 17 7.80 -6.33 2.75
N ASN A 18 9.03 -6.26 2.22
CA ASN A 18 10.12 -7.11 2.63
C ASN A 18 10.75 -6.68 3.96
N SER A 19 10.57 -5.42 4.39
CA SER A 19 10.94 -4.99 5.73
C SER A 19 10.05 -5.66 6.78
N SER A 20 8.74 -5.79 6.51
CA SER A 20 7.84 -6.57 7.36
C SER A 20 8.24 -8.05 7.42
N LEU A 21 8.58 -8.65 6.27
CA LEU A 21 9.10 -10.02 6.22
C LEU A 21 10.37 -10.19 7.08
N ALA A 22 11.32 -9.26 6.96
CA ALA A 22 12.55 -9.26 7.75
C ALA A 22 12.26 -9.14 9.26
N GLY A 23 11.27 -8.32 9.64
CA GLY A 23 10.82 -8.15 11.03
C GLY A 23 10.26 -9.46 11.61
N VAL A 24 9.33 -10.11 10.90
CA VAL A 24 8.78 -11.42 11.32
C VAL A 24 9.90 -12.45 11.43
N TYR A 25 10.75 -12.58 10.41
CA TYR A 25 11.84 -13.55 10.38
C TYR A 25 12.79 -13.38 11.59
N LYS A 26 13.30 -12.18 11.81
CA LYS A 26 14.24 -11.90 12.89
C LYS A 26 13.65 -12.14 14.26
N ALA A 27 12.43 -11.68 14.49
CA ALA A 27 11.76 -11.86 15.78
C ALA A 27 11.43 -13.34 16.02
N ALA A 28 10.92 -14.07 15.03
CA ALA A 28 10.66 -15.51 15.15
C ALA A 28 11.91 -16.30 15.52
N CYS A 29 13.04 -16.05 14.83
CA CYS A 29 14.33 -16.67 15.18
C CYS A 29 14.75 -16.34 16.62
N SER A 30 14.64 -15.07 17.04
CA SER A 30 15.02 -14.63 18.39
C SER A 30 14.11 -15.21 19.48
N LEU A 31 12.85 -15.52 19.17
CA LEU A 31 11.88 -16.14 20.07
C LEU A 31 11.97 -17.67 20.08
N GLY A 32 12.92 -18.25 19.32
CA GLY A 32 13.24 -19.66 19.36
C GLY A 32 12.45 -20.51 18.35
N ALA A 33 12.07 -19.95 17.22
CA ALA A 33 11.60 -20.74 16.09
C ALA A 33 12.74 -21.63 15.57
N ASP A 34 12.47 -22.93 15.39
CA ASP A 34 13.43 -23.88 14.87
C ASP A 34 13.68 -23.66 13.38
N LYS A 35 12.58 -23.54 12.60
CA LYS A 35 12.59 -23.21 11.18
C LYS A 35 11.59 -22.11 10.87
N VAL A 36 11.98 -21.23 9.97
CA VAL A 36 11.13 -20.19 9.39
C VAL A 36 10.97 -20.48 7.91
N TYR A 37 9.76 -20.85 7.51
CA TYR A 37 9.42 -21.09 6.12
C TYR A 37 8.83 -19.84 5.46
N GLY A 38 9.06 -19.70 4.17
CA GLY A 38 8.39 -18.72 3.31
C GLY A 38 7.45 -19.42 2.32
N MET A 39 6.21 -18.96 2.21
CA MET A 39 5.26 -19.42 1.18
C MET A 39 5.65 -18.75 -0.15
N LYS A 40 6.09 -19.49 -1.14
CA LYS A 40 6.23 -18.94 -2.50
C LYS A 40 4.84 -18.69 -3.07
N TYR A 41 4.61 -17.45 -3.56
CA TYR A 41 3.31 -17.05 -4.10
C TYR A 41 2.14 -17.21 -3.12
N GLY A 42 2.36 -16.94 -1.83
CA GLY A 42 1.34 -16.90 -0.79
C GLY A 42 0.59 -18.23 -0.61
N ILE A 43 -0.71 -18.13 -0.28
CA ILE A 43 -1.56 -19.31 -0.05
C ILE A 43 -1.69 -20.20 -1.29
N GLU A 44 -1.71 -19.61 -2.48
CA GLU A 44 -1.82 -20.38 -3.74
C GLU A 44 -0.63 -21.31 -3.92
N GLY A 45 0.60 -20.81 -3.70
CA GLY A 45 1.80 -21.63 -3.78
C GLY A 45 1.89 -22.62 -2.62
N LEU A 46 1.48 -22.25 -1.41
CA LEU A 46 1.43 -23.19 -0.28
C LEU A 46 0.49 -24.37 -0.57
N LEU A 47 -0.66 -24.13 -1.20
CA LEU A 47 -1.56 -25.20 -1.66
C LEU A 47 -0.89 -26.15 -2.68
N LYS A 48 0.14 -25.69 -3.39
CA LYS A 48 0.98 -26.50 -4.28
C LYS A 48 2.23 -27.05 -3.58
N GLU A 49 2.36 -26.80 -2.27
CA GLU A 49 3.52 -27.14 -1.45
C GLU A 49 4.82 -26.44 -1.90
N GLU A 50 4.68 -25.24 -2.48
CA GLU A 50 5.81 -24.39 -2.88
C GLU A 50 6.25 -23.50 -1.70
N LEU A 51 7.30 -23.94 -1.01
CA LEU A 51 7.85 -23.21 0.15
C LEU A 51 9.38 -23.26 0.16
N VAL A 52 9.98 -22.33 0.88
CA VAL A 52 11.42 -22.20 1.05
C VAL A 52 11.78 -22.08 2.54
N GLU A 53 12.95 -22.53 2.94
CA GLU A 53 13.47 -22.37 4.30
C GLU A 53 14.27 -21.05 4.36
N LEU A 54 13.71 -20.04 5.03
CA LEU A 54 14.31 -18.70 5.11
C LEU A 54 15.61 -18.67 5.94
N ASN A 55 15.79 -19.60 6.89
CA ASN A 55 17.02 -19.70 7.66
C ASN A 55 18.25 -19.94 6.77
N VAL A 56 18.09 -20.65 5.65
CA VAL A 56 19.14 -20.90 4.66
C VAL A 56 19.41 -19.64 3.83
N LEU A 57 18.36 -18.91 3.46
CA LEU A 57 18.43 -17.78 2.54
C LEU A 57 18.82 -16.46 3.21
N LEU A 58 18.43 -16.28 4.48
CA LEU A 58 18.55 -15.03 5.24
C LEU A 58 19.44 -15.21 6.48
N GLY A 59 20.37 -16.16 6.44
CA GLY A 59 21.22 -16.54 7.59
C GLY A 59 22.22 -15.46 8.03
N ASP A 60 22.52 -14.49 7.18
CA ASP A 60 23.47 -13.42 7.49
C ASP A 60 22.80 -12.04 7.58
N ARG A 61 23.49 -11.12 8.30
CA ARG A 61 22.98 -9.75 8.53
C ARG A 61 22.85 -8.94 7.23
N LEU A 62 23.77 -9.14 6.28
CA LEU A 62 23.77 -8.37 5.02
C LEU A 62 22.55 -8.73 4.17
N SER A 63 22.21 -10.01 4.05
CA SER A 63 21.01 -10.47 3.34
C SER A 63 19.74 -9.86 3.91
N ILE A 64 19.64 -9.72 5.24
CA ILE A 64 18.49 -9.08 5.90
C ILE A 64 18.43 -7.57 5.60
N GLU A 65 19.58 -6.89 5.65
CA GLU A 65 19.65 -5.47 5.33
C GLU A 65 19.35 -5.18 3.84
N LEU A 66 19.76 -6.07 2.93
CA LEU A 66 19.39 -6.00 1.52
C LEU A 66 17.90 -6.27 1.33
N LEU A 67 17.34 -7.27 2.04
CA LEU A 67 15.91 -7.60 1.97
C LEU A 67 15.05 -6.38 2.33
N LYS A 68 15.37 -5.66 3.40
CA LYS A 68 14.67 -4.45 3.84
C LYS A 68 14.66 -3.33 2.79
N ARG A 69 15.62 -3.32 1.86
CA ARG A 69 15.79 -2.33 0.79
C ARG A 69 15.36 -2.84 -0.58
N THR A 70 14.95 -4.09 -0.66
CA THR A 70 14.48 -4.72 -1.89
C THR A 70 12.99 -4.45 -2.04
N PRO A 71 12.55 -3.79 -3.11
CA PRO A 71 11.13 -3.56 -3.35
C PRO A 71 10.44 -4.85 -3.80
N SER A 72 9.11 -4.80 -3.85
CA SER A 72 8.28 -5.92 -4.27
C SER A 72 8.26 -7.07 -3.27
N SER A 73 7.59 -8.17 -3.58
CA SER A 73 7.43 -9.31 -2.70
C SER A 73 8.53 -10.34 -2.95
N TYR A 74 9.46 -10.49 -2.01
CA TYR A 74 10.58 -11.42 -2.11
C TYR A 74 10.12 -12.88 -2.28
N LEU A 75 9.04 -13.27 -1.60
CA LEU A 75 8.43 -14.60 -1.71
C LEU A 75 7.48 -14.75 -2.91
N GLY A 76 7.34 -13.71 -3.74
CA GLY A 76 6.26 -13.62 -4.70
C GLY A 76 4.93 -13.26 -4.04
N SER A 77 3.88 -13.13 -4.83
CA SER A 77 2.55 -12.74 -4.37
C SER A 77 1.47 -13.53 -5.08
N CYS A 78 0.27 -13.56 -4.52
CA CYS A 78 -0.92 -14.14 -5.17
C CYS A 78 -2.15 -13.26 -4.94
N ARG A 79 -3.19 -13.53 -5.72
CA ARG A 79 -4.54 -12.99 -5.57
C ARG A 79 -5.54 -14.12 -5.39
N TYR A 80 -5.26 -14.99 -4.43
CA TYR A 80 -6.11 -16.13 -4.11
C TYR A 80 -7.07 -15.75 -2.98
N LYS A 81 -8.36 -15.88 -3.23
CA LYS A 81 -9.41 -15.67 -2.23
C LYS A 81 -9.87 -17.04 -1.70
N LEU A 82 -9.64 -17.26 -0.40
CA LEU A 82 -10.20 -18.44 0.27
C LEU A 82 -11.73 -18.37 0.25
N PRO A 83 -12.44 -19.45 -0.14
CA PRO A 83 -13.88 -19.51 0.00
C PRO A 83 -14.27 -19.44 1.49
N GLU A 84 -15.55 -19.22 1.79
CA GLU A 84 -16.04 -19.41 3.16
C GLU A 84 -15.90 -20.90 3.53
N PRO A 85 -15.42 -21.24 4.76
CA PRO A 85 -15.21 -22.62 5.17
C PRO A 85 -16.44 -23.51 5.07
N GLU A 86 -17.63 -22.92 5.25
CA GLU A 86 -18.92 -23.58 5.18
C GLU A 86 -19.33 -23.89 3.74
N ALA A 87 -18.83 -23.12 2.76
CA ALA A 87 -19.09 -23.32 1.33
C ALA A 87 -18.14 -24.35 0.70
N ASP A 88 -16.85 -24.28 1.02
CA ASP A 88 -15.84 -25.23 0.59
C ASP A 88 -14.68 -25.29 1.60
N SER A 89 -14.64 -26.39 2.36
CA SER A 89 -13.58 -26.66 3.34
C SER A 89 -12.33 -27.30 2.73
N THR A 90 -12.34 -27.72 1.47
CA THR A 90 -11.24 -28.47 0.83
C THR A 90 -9.89 -27.76 0.93
N PRO A 91 -9.75 -26.45 0.61
CA PRO A 91 -8.47 -25.77 0.75
C PRO A 91 -8.00 -25.68 2.20
N TYR A 92 -8.92 -25.56 3.16
CA TYR A 92 -8.58 -25.53 4.59
C TYR A 92 -8.02 -26.87 5.07
N VAL A 93 -8.69 -27.98 4.74
CA VAL A 93 -8.21 -29.33 5.08
C VAL A 93 -6.78 -29.52 4.55
N LYS A 94 -6.53 -29.10 3.31
CA LYS A 94 -5.20 -29.19 2.70
C LYS A 94 -4.17 -28.33 3.42
N LEU A 95 -4.48 -27.06 3.72
CA LEU A 95 -3.59 -26.15 4.43
C LEU A 95 -3.26 -26.68 5.83
N PHE A 96 -4.24 -27.12 6.60
CA PHE A 96 -4.02 -27.66 7.94
C PHE A 96 -3.25 -28.97 7.92
N THR A 97 -3.42 -29.81 6.89
CA THR A 97 -2.57 -30.99 6.66
C THR A 97 -1.11 -30.58 6.44
N LEU A 98 -0.86 -29.54 5.66
CA LEU A 98 0.48 -29.01 5.42
C LEU A 98 1.07 -28.36 6.70
N PHE A 99 0.26 -27.61 7.48
CA PHE A 99 0.72 -27.08 8.76
C PHE A 99 1.17 -28.20 9.71
N ASN A 100 0.43 -29.27 9.78
CA ASN A 100 0.82 -30.44 10.58
C ASN A 100 2.07 -31.14 10.01
N LYS A 101 2.16 -31.32 8.69
CA LYS A 101 3.29 -31.95 8.01
C LYS A 101 4.61 -31.22 8.29
N TYR A 102 4.58 -29.90 8.37
CA TYR A 102 5.77 -29.04 8.59
C TYR A 102 5.92 -28.58 10.04
N ASP A 103 5.15 -29.12 10.98
CA ASP A 103 5.15 -28.77 12.39
C ASP A 103 5.01 -27.24 12.60
N ILE A 104 4.09 -26.58 11.86
CA ILE A 104 3.88 -25.15 11.92
C ILE A 104 3.08 -24.79 13.18
N CYS A 105 3.63 -23.93 14.02
CA CYS A 105 2.94 -23.39 15.20
C CYS A 105 2.33 -21.99 14.97
N ALA A 106 2.84 -21.23 13.98
CA ALA A 106 2.30 -19.92 13.64
C ALA A 106 2.40 -19.62 12.14
N VAL A 107 1.37 -18.93 11.64
CA VAL A 107 1.25 -18.45 10.26
C VAL A 107 1.19 -16.94 10.29
N PHE A 108 2.08 -16.28 9.54
CA PHE A 108 2.10 -14.84 9.35
C PHE A 108 1.76 -14.54 7.90
N TYR A 109 0.78 -13.66 7.67
CA TYR A 109 0.38 -13.31 6.31
C TYR A 109 0.43 -11.81 6.11
N ILE A 110 1.36 -11.37 5.25
CA ILE A 110 1.66 -9.96 5.00
C ILE A 110 0.81 -9.51 3.81
N GLY A 111 -0.13 -8.58 4.03
CA GLY A 111 -0.96 -8.10 2.95
C GLY A 111 -2.03 -7.09 3.35
N GLY A 112 -2.89 -6.76 2.38
CA GLY A 112 -3.99 -5.81 2.53
C GLY A 112 -5.27 -6.48 3.04
N ASN A 113 -6.41 -5.89 2.70
CA ASN A 113 -7.74 -6.27 3.19
C ASN A 113 -8.07 -7.76 2.91
N ASP A 114 -7.87 -8.24 1.69
CA ASP A 114 -8.10 -9.66 1.34
C ASP A 114 -7.19 -10.63 2.13
N SER A 115 -5.99 -10.17 2.52
CA SER A 115 -5.08 -10.96 3.33
C SER A 115 -5.55 -11.03 4.78
N MET A 116 -6.15 -9.96 5.28
CA MET A 116 -6.78 -9.95 6.62
C MET A 116 -8.01 -10.83 6.63
N ASP A 117 -8.83 -10.86 5.57
CA ASP A 117 -9.91 -11.81 5.38
C ASP A 117 -9.41 -13.27 5.39
N THR A 118 -8.30 -13.53 4.71
CA THR A 118 -7.64 -14.86 4.75
C THR A 118 -7.26 -15.29 6.16
N ILE A 119 -6.63 -14.39 6.95
CA ILE A 119 -6.27 -14.67 8.35
C ILE A 119 -7.50 -14.86 9.22
N ALA A 120 -8.55 -14.05 9.05
CA ALA A 120 -9.80 -14.18 9.78
C ALA A 120 -10.44 -15.57 9.54
N LYS A 121 -10.51 -16.00 8.28
CA LYS A 121 -11.05 -17.31 7.89
C LYS A 121 -10.22 -18.48 8.42
N LEU A 122 -8.88 -18.41 8.29
CA LEU A 122 -7.98 -19.45 8.81
C LEU A 122 -8.06 -19.56 10.33
N SER A 123 -8.14 -18.44 11.04
CA SER A 123 -8.26 -18.42 12.49
C SER A 123 -9.60 -19.03 12.95
N ARG A 124 -10.70 -18.67 12.27
CA ARG A 124 -12.05 -19.22 12.55
C ARG A 124 -12.09 -20.73 12.30
N TYR A 125 -11.61 -21.20 11.16
CA TYR A 125 -11.54 -22.64 10.87
C TYR A 125 -10.62 -23.37 11.83
N GLY A 126 -9.46 -22.80 12.18
CA GLY A 126 -8.55 -23.37 13.17
C GLY A 126 -9.21 -23.58 14.53
N ALA A 127 -10.01 -22.63 14.99
CA ALA A 127 -10.78 -22.76 16.23
C ALA A 127 -11.83 -23.87 16.14
N GLN A 128 -12.53 -24.02 14.99
CA GLN A 128 -13.53 -25.07 14.76
C GLN A 128 -12.93 -26.49 14.83
N VAL A 129 -11.71 -26.67 14.29
CA VAL A 129 -11.04 -27.97 14.28
C VAL A 129 -10.09 -28.20 15.48
N GLY A 130 -10.07 -27.28 16.45
CA GLY A 130 -9.23 -27.40 17.65
C GLY A 130 -7.72 -27.30 17.34
N SER A 131 -7.31 -26.58 16.31
CA SER A 131 -5.90 -26.41 15.93
C SER A 131 -5.17 -25.49 16.91
N ALA A 132 -3.94 -25.85 17.26
CA ALA A 132 -3.05 -25.02 18.08
C ALA A 132 -2.25 -23.96 17.25
N VAL A 133 -2.39 -23.95 15.93
CA VAL A 133 -1.69 -22.99 15.04
C VAL A 133 -2.21 -21.59 15.27
N ARG A 134 -1.29 -20.63 15.37
CA ARG A 134 -1.60 -19.20 15.53
C ARG A 134 -1.61 -18.50 14.18
N PHE A 135 -2.56 -17.61 13.95
CA PHE A 135 -2.76 -16.88 12.69
C PHE A 135 -2.68 -15.38 12.97
N ILE A 136 -1.67 -14.71 12.44
CA ILE A 136 -1.44 -13.27 12.63
C ILE A 136 -1.33 -12.58 11.28
N GLY A 137 -2.14 -11.53 11.08
CA GLY A 137 -2.06 -10.62 9.95
C GLY A 137 -0.99 -9.56 10.16
N VAL A 138 -0.21 -9.31 9.12
CA VAL A 138 0.78 -8.24 9.07
C VAL A 138 0.32 -7.24 8.01
N PRO A 139 -0.11 -6.02 8.40
CA PRO A 139 -0.69 -5.07 7.47
C PRO A 139 0.34 -4.62 6.43
N LYS A 140 -0.11 -4.47 5.20
CA LYS A 140 0.64 -3.92 4.09
C LYS A 140 -0.31 -3.48 2.99
N THR A 141 -0.31 -2.21 2.65
CA THR A 141 -0.87 -1.64 1.43
C THR A 141 -0.36 -0.21 1.25
N ILE A 142 -0.20 0.25 0.00
CA ILE A 142 0.07 1.67 -0.27
C ILE A 142 -1.21 2.51 -0.15
N ASP A 143 -2.38 1.89 -0.25
CA ASP A 143 -3.68 2.59 -0.33
C ASP A 143 -4.11 3.20 1.00
N ASN A 144 -3.46 2.80 2.12
CA ASN A 144 -3.74 3.30 3.47
C ASN A 144 -5.21 3.11 3.92
N ASP A 145 -5.84 2.07 3.42
CA ASP A 145 -7.28 1.82 3.50
C ASP A 145 -7.70 0.81 4.58
N LEU A 146 -6.75 0.25 5.36
CA LEU A 146 -7.07 -0.68 6.44
C LEU A 146 -7.61 0.07 7.67
N CYS A 147 -8.71 -0.47 8.23
CA CYS A 147 -9.29 0.03 9.46
C CYS A 147 -8.46 -0.33 10.70
N LEU A 148 -8.70 0.36 11.82
CA LEU A 148 -8.06 0.15 13.13
C LEU A 148 -6.54 0.34 13.16
N THR A 149 -5.94 0.88 12.12
CA THR A 149 -4.54 1.30 12.10
C THR A 149 -4.44 2.77 11.70
N ASP A 150 -3.51 3.52 12.31
CA ASP A 150 -3.28 4.92 11.94
C ASP A 150 -2.92 5.02 10.45
N HIS A 151 -1.94 4.25 10.03
CA HIS A 151 -1.54 4.12 8.63
C HIS A 151 -1.04 2.70 8.35
N THR A 152 -0.74 2.42 7.09
CA THR A 152 -0.30 1.09 6.66
C THR A 152 1.12 1.11 6.14
N PRO A 153 1.97 0.11 6.49
CA PRO A 153 3.28 -0.06 5.87
C PRO A 153 3.19 -0.14 4.33
N GLY A 154 3.92 0.74 3.67
CA GLY A 154 3.88 0.95 2.22
C GLY A 154 3.35 2.32 1.81
N TYR A 155 2.42 2.89 2.57
CA TYR A 155 1.85 4.20 2.29
C TYR A 155 2.90 5.33 2.38
N GLY A 156 3.67 5.39 3.46
CA GLY A 156 4.66 6.46 3.67
C GLY A 156 5.70 6.55 2.55
N SER A 157 6.21 5.42 2.07
CA SER A 157 7.16 5.39 0.96
C SER A 157 6.52 5.78 -0.38
N ALA A 158 5.28 5.35 -0.65
CA ALA A 158 4.55 5.74 -1.85
C ALA A 158 4.20 7.23 -1.82
N ALA A 159 3.77 7.77 -0.68
CA ALA A 159 3.52 9.19 -0.47
C ALA A 159 4.78 10.04 -0.69
N LYS A 160 5.94 9.59 -0.18
CA LYS A 160 7.24 10.24 -0.41
C LYS A 160 7.60 10.28 -1.89
N TYR A 161 7.41 9.17 -2.61
CA TYR A 161 7.61 9.11 -4.06
C TYR A 161 6.74 10.15 -4.77
N ILE A 162 5.44 10.17 -4.48
CA ILE A 162 4.48 11.09 -5.09
C ILE A 162 4.88 12.55 -4.83
N ALA A 163 5.17 12.90 -3.59
CA ALA A 163 5.58 14.24 -3.21
C ALA A 163 6.87 14.68 -3.94
N THR A 164 7.88 13.80 -3.97
CA THR A 164 9.17 14.09 -4.60
C THR A 164 9.02 14.28 -6.10
N ILE A 165 8.38 13.33 -6.79
CA ILE A 165 8.22 13.38 -8.26
C ILE A 165 7.33 14.56 -8.68
N LEU A 166 6.25 14.84 -7.94
CA LEU A 166 5.43 16.02 -8.23
C LEU A 166 6.20 17.32 -8.07
N LYS A 167 7.02 17.45 -7.02
CA LYS A 167 7.87 18.62 -6.83
C LYS A 167 8.83 18.84 -7.99
N GLU A 168 9.42 17.76 -8.52
CA GLU A 168 10.29 17.80 -9.70
C GLU A 168 9.50 18.15 -10.98
N VAL A 169 8.30 17.58 -11.16
CA VAL A 169 7.39 17.90 -12.28
C VAL A 169 6.94 19.35 -12.23
N ILE A 170 6.61 19.88 -11.06
CA ILE A 170 6.27 21.31 -10.87
C ILE A 170 7.45 22.18 -11.32
N ARG A 171 8.67 21.83 -10.90
CA ARG A 171 9.88 22.55 -11.26
C ARG A 171 10.16 22.51 -12.76
N ASP A 172 10.05 21.34 -13.39
CA ASP A 172 10.20 21.19 -14.85
C ASP A 172 9.14 22.00 -15.62
N SER A 173 7.90 21.99 -15.17
CA SER A 173 6.81 22.70 -15.82
C SER A 173 6.95 24.23 -15.70
N SER A 174 7.58 24.73 -14.66
CA SER A 174 7.69 26.16 -14.36
C SER A 174 8.68 26.92 -15.26
N VAL A 175 9.48 26.24 -16.08
CA VAL A 175 10.52 26.87 -16.92
C VAL A 175 9.97 27.57 -18.16
N TYR A 176 8.70 27.29 -18.51
CA TYR A 176 8.08 27.87 -19.70
C TYR A 176 6.95 28.83 -19.33
N ASP A 177 6.98 30.02 -19.92
CA ASP A 177 5.88 30.99 -19.83
C ASP A 177 4.84 30.71 -20.96
N ILE A 178 4.25 29.53 -20.88
CA ILE A 178 3.22 29.06 -21.83
C ILE A 178 2.08 28.47 -21.01
N ARG A 179 0.85 28.88 -21.31
CA ARG A 179 -0.35 28.32 -20.68
C ARG A 179 -0.38 26.81 -20.89
N SER A 180 -0.27 26.07 -19.80
CA SER A 180 -0.28 24.60 -19.84
C SER A 180 -0.85 24.02 -18.54
N VAL A 181 -1.40 22.81 -18.65
CA VAL A 181 -1.87 22.03 -17.50
C VAL A 181 -1.21 20.66 -17.54
N THR A 182 -0.67 20.22 -16.39
CA THR A 182 -0.16 18.85 -16.23
C THR A 182 -1.03 18.12 -15.24
N VAL A 183 -1.57 16.98 -15.63
CA VAL A 183 -2.39 16.11 -14.81
C VAL A 183 -1.60 14.85 -14.44
N ALA A 184 -1.30 14.65 -13.17
CA ALA A 184 -0.63 13.47 -12.65
C ALA A 184 -1.67 12.49 -12.08
N GLU A 185 -1.72 11.28 -12.64
CA GLU A 185 -2.57 10.20 -12.15
C GLU A 185 -1.85 9.38 -11.07
N ILE A 186 -2.54 9.20 -9.96
CA ILE A 186 -2.03 8.55 -8.75
C ILE A 186 -2.95 7.37 -8.42
N MET A 187 -2.37 6.25 -7.97
CA MET A 187 -3.14 5.09 -7.52
C MET A 187 -4.03 5.45 -6.33
N GLY A 188 -5.10 4.69 -6.15
CA GLY A 188 -6.07 4.90 -5.07
C GLY A 188 -7.50 4.77 -5.60
N ARG A 189 -7.95 3.51 -5.80
CA ARG A 189 -9.24 3.22 -6.42
C ARG A 189 -10.43 3.69 -5.58
N HIS A 190 -10.40 3.41 -4.28
CA HIS A 190 -11.54 3.60 -3.38
C HIS A 190 -11.27 4.65 -2.31
N ALA A 191 -10.01 4.93 -2.02
CA ALA A 191 -9.55 5.89 -1.03
C ALA A 191 -8.46 6.80 -1.59
N GLY A 192 -8.56 8.08 -1.33
CA GLY A 192 -7.72 9.14 -1.90
C GLY A 192 -6.42 9.41 -1.14
N TRP A 193 -5.99 8.56 -0.22
CA TRP A 193 -4.82 8.81 0.62
C TRP A 193 -3.54 9.11 -0.15
N LEU A 194 -3.28 8.36 -1.24
CA LEU A 194 -2.11 8.58 -2.08
C LEU A 194 -2.21 9.88 -2.89
N ALA A 195 -3.39 10.15 -3.48
CA ALA A 195 -3.59 11.39 -4.22
C ALA A 195 -3.54 12.61 -3.28
N GLY A 196 -4.11 12.50 -2.06
CA GLY A 196 -4.01 13.52 -1.04
C GLY A 196 -2.56 13.82 -0.64
N ALA A 197 -1.68 12.81 -0.58
CA ALA A 197 -0.27 12.99 -0.27
C ALA A 197 0.49 13.87 -1.29
N ALA A 198 -0.12 14.18 -2.43
CA ALA A 198 0.42 15.16 -3.39
C ALA A 198 0.61 16.56 -2.78
N CYS A 199 -0.18 16.92 -1.75
CA CYS A 199 -0.02 18.19 -1.01
C CYS A 199 1.38 18.33 -0.40
N LEU A 200 2.03 17.21 -0.05
CA LEU A 200 3.37 17.19 0.53
C LEU A 200 4.48 17.68 -0.42
N ALA A 201 4.19 17.85 -1.72
CA ALA A 201 5.08 18.50 -2.69
C ALA A 201 5.20 20.02 -2.43
N GLY A 202 4.27 20.61 -1.67
CA GLY A 202 4.33 21.98 -1.20
C GLY A 202 5.39 22.21 -0.11
N GLY A 203 5.89 23.43 0.00
CA GLY A 203 6.88 23.86 0.98
C GLY A 203 7.44 25.23 0.61
N ASP A 204 8.52 25.64 1.27
CA ASP A 204 9.13 27.00 1.10
C ASP A 204 9.59 27.28 -0.35
N ASP A 205 9.84 26.24 -1.14
CA ASP A 205 10.39 26.31 -2.50
C ASP A 205 9.44 25.78 -3.58
N SER A 206 8.19 25.44 -3.22
CA SER A 206 7.17 24.91 -4.14
C SER A 206 5.77 25.16 -3.59
N ASP A 207 4.87 25.63 -4.44
CA ASP A 207 3.44 25.82 -4.07
C ASP A 207 2.67 24.48 -3.97
N GLY A 208 3.27 23.36 -4.42
CA GLY A 208 2.59 22.08 -4.55
C GLY A 208 1.63 22.05 -5.75
N PRO A 209 0.79 21.01 -5.86
CA PRO A 209 -0.24 20.93 -6.90
C PRO A 209 -1.39 21.93 -6.62
N ASP A 210 -1.91 22.51 -7.70
CA ASP A 210 -3.01 23.49 -7.63
C ASP A 210 -4.37 22.83 -7.31
N LEU A 211 -4.57 21.62 -7.82
CA LEU A 211 -5.77 20.82 -7.56
C LEU A 211 -5.38 19.39 -7.18
N ILE A 212 -6.12 18.85 -6.22
CA ILE A 212 -6.03 17.44 -5.80
C ILE A 212 -7.44 16.85 -5.85
N LEU A 213 -7.65 15.88 -6.74
CA LEU A 213 -8.95 15.24 -6.95
C LEU A 213 -8.96 13.85 -6.30
N LEU A 214 -9.88 13.65 -5.36
CA LEU A 214 -10.01 12.43 -4.56
C LEU A 214 -11.27 11.64 -4.93
N PRO A 215 -11.27 10.29 -4.80
CA PRO A 215 -12.44 9.47 -5.10
C PRO A 215 -13.59 9.63 -4.08
N GLU A 216 -13.32 10.26 -2.93
CA GLU A 216 -14.31 10.56 -1.89
C GLU A 216 -15.31 11.64 -2.31
N VAL A 217 -14.93 12.49 -3.28
CA VAL A 217 -15.78 13.60 -3.76
C VAL A 217 -16.17 13.36 -5.22
N PRO A 218 -17.48 13.43 -5.56
CA PRO A 218 -17.92 13.32 -6.94
C PRO A 218 -17.33 14.42 -7.83
N PHE A 219 -16.85 14.04 -9.01
CA PHE A 219 -16.30 14.96 -10.00
C PHE A 219 -17.42 15.75 -10.69
N GLU A 220 -17.30 17.07 -10.66
CA GLU A 220 -18.20 18.00 -11.34
C GLU A 220 -17.45 18.75 -12.45
N GLN A 221 -17.68 18.37 -13.71
CA GLN A 221 -16.93 18.83 -14.87
C GLN A 221 -16.89 20.36 -14.98
N ASP A 222 -18.05 21.01 -14.86
CA ASP A 222 -18.13 22.47 -15.09
C ASP A 222 -17.43 23.26 -13.99
N LYS A 223 -17.51 22.82 -12.74
CA LYS A 223 -16.77 23.42 -11.62
C LYS A 223 -15.27 23.23 -11.81
N PHE A 224 -14.85 22.04 -12.21
CA PHE A 224 -13.45 21.73 -12.48
C PHE A 224 -12.87 22.64 -13.57
N LEU A 225 -13.56 22.73 -14.73
CA LEU A 225 -13.11 23.59 -15.84
C LEU A 225 -13.07 25.06 -15.47
N ALA A 226 -14.08 25.56 -14.74
CA ALA A 226 -14.10 26.94 -14.24
C ALA A 226 -12.88 27.20 -13.33
N ARG A 227 -12.57 26.27 -12.42
CA ARG A 227 -11.42 26.41 -11.52
C ARG A 227 -10.08 26.40 -12.26
N VAL A 228 -9.91 25.52 -13.25
CA VAL A 228 -8.71 25.50 -14.10
C VAL A 228 -8.55 26.83 -14.87
N ASP A 229 -9.62 27.36 -15.44
CA ASP A 229 -9.58 28.64 -16.16
C ASP A 229 -9.23 29.81 -15.22
N GLU A 230 -9.79 29.85 -13.99
CA GLU A 230 -9.43 30.83 -12.98
C GLU A 230 -7.93 30.79 -12.64
N LEU A 231 -7.39 29.60 -12.39
CA LEU A 231 -5.96 29.40 -12.09
C LEU A 231 -5.09 29.88 -13.25
N GLN A 232 -5.47 29.58 -14.49
CA GLN A 232 -4.71 29.99 -15.68
C GLN A 232 -4.77 31.50 -15.98
N ARG A 233 -5.64 32.27 -15.32
CA ARG A 233 -5.62 33.73 -15.39
C ARG A 233 -4.52 34.36 -14.52
N VAL A 234 -4.04 33.62 -13.49
CA VAL A 234 -3.06 34.12 -12.53
C VAL A 234 -1.70 33.47 -12.68
N LYS A 235 -1.59 32.30 -13.33
CA LYS A 235 -0.34 31.58 -13.56
C LYS A 235 -0.34 30.80 -14.89
N SER A 236 0.82 30.67 -15.48
CA SER A 236 0.97 29.99 -16.79
C SER A 236 0.81 28.47 -16.69
N ASN A 237 1.31 27.88 -15.61
CA ASN A 237 1.32 26.42 -15.43
C ASN A 237 0.43 25.99 -14.28
N VAL A 238 -0.49 25.07 -14.54
CA VAL A 238 -1.37 24.48 -13.54
C VAL A 238 -1.05 22.98 -13.40
N ILE A 239 -0.87 22.54 -12.17
CA ILE A 239 -0.55 21.15 -11.83
C ILE A 239 -1.72 20.52 -11.07
N ILE A 240 -2.20 19.39 -11.56
CA ILE A 240 -3.32 18.66 -11.01
C ILE A 240 -2.86 17.26 -10.61
N ALA A 241 -3.10 16.87 -9.38
CA ALA A 241 -2.98 15.51 -8.90
C ALA A 241 -4.37 14.88 -8.88
N ALA A 242 -4.56 13.74 -9.52
CA ALA A 242 -5.85 13.07 -9.58
C ALA A 242 -5.73 11.60 -9.22
N SER A 243 -6.59 11.10 -8.33
CA SER A 243 -6.71 9.67 -8.09
C SER A 243 -7.27 8.97 -9.34
N GLU A 244 -6.74 7.77 -9.64
CA GLU A 244 -7.31 6.88 -10.66
C GLU A 244 -8.79 6.54 -10.38
N GLY A 245 -9.21 6.63 -9.11
CA GLY A 245 -10.53 6.29 -8.62
C GLY A 245 -11.55 7.43 -8.65
N VAL A 246 -11.24 8.59 -9.22
CA VAL A 246 -12.18 9.70 -9.35
C VAL A 246 -13.40 9.29 -10.19
N LYS A 247 -14.60 9.63 -9.72
CA LYS A 247 -15.89 9.24 -10.33
C LYS A 247 -16.83 10.44 -10.43
N THR A 248 -17.73 10.36 -11.37
CA THR A 248 -18.91 11.23 -11.48
C THR A 248 -19.95 10.92 -10.39
N ALA A 249 -20.94 11.77 -10.23
CA ALA A 249 -21.98 11.61 -9.20
C ALA A 249 -22.82 10.32 -9.36
N ASP A 250 -22.91 9.77 -10.56
CA ASP A 250 -23.57 8.48 -10.84
C ASP A 250 -22.67 7.25 -10.58
N GLY A 251 -21.42 7.48 -10.12
CA GLY A 251 -20.47 6.43 -9.78
C GLY A 251 -19.62 5.92 -10.93
N THR A 252 -19.71 6.51 -12.12
CA THR A 252 -18.88 6.14 -13.28
C THR A 252 -17.45 6.66 -13.09
N TYR A 253 -16.44 5.79 -13.21
CA TYR A 253 -15.03 6.21 -13.15
C TYR A 253 -14.65 7.05 -14.38
N LEU A 254 -13.86 8.10 -14.19
CA LEU A 254 -13.43 8.95 -15.32
C LEU A 254 -12.60 8.17 -16.35
N CYS A 255 -11.79 7.21 -15.91
CA CYS A 255 -11.02 6.34 -16.81
C CYS A 255 -11.93 5.48 -17.71
N ASP A 256 -13.18 5.18 -17.31
CA ASP A 256 -14.12 4.40 -18.10
C ASP A 256 -14.72 5.21 -19.26
N LEU A 257 -14.69 6.53 -19.16
CA LEU A 257 -15.13 7.41 -20.23
C LEU A 257 -14.16 7.46 -21.44
N VAL A 258 -12.92 6.98 -21.23
CA VAL A 258 -11.88 6.95 -22.28
C VAL A 258 -11.67 5.55 -22.85
N SER A 259 -11.88 4.50 -22.04
CA SER A 259 -11.52 3.11 -22.39
C SER A 259 -12.73 2.18 -22.49
N THR A 260 -12.83 1.44 -23.58
CA THR A 260 -13.87 0.41 -23.81
C THR A 260 -13.43 -0.99 -23.36
N ALA A 261 -12.21 -1.20 -22.89
CA ALA A 261 -11.68 -2.52 -22.58
C ALA A 261 -11.35 -2.67 -21.09
N GLY A 262 -12.23 -3.30 -20.32
CA GLY A 262 -11.99 -3.65 -18.93
C GLY A 262 -11.87 -5.17 -18.73
N GLN A 263 -10.66 -5.69 -18.42
CA GLN A 263 -10.52 -7.04 -17.86
C GLN A 263 -10.71 -6.97 -16.35
N LEU A 264 -11.55 -7.88 -15.81
CA LEU A 264 -11.73 -8.04 -14.37
C LEU A 264 -10.60 -8.92 -13.80
N ASP A 265 -10.10 -8.58 -12.61
CA ASP A 265 -9.19 -9.43 -11.86
C ASP A 265 -9.92 -10.57 -11.14
N ALA A 266 -9.18 -11.45 -10.46
CA ALA A 266 -9.74 -12.59 -9.72
C ALA A 266 -10.70 -12.18 -8.57
N PHE A 267 -10.73 -10.90 -8.18
CA PHE A 267 -11.62 -10.35 -7.16
C PHE A 267 -12.85 -9.64 -7.74
N GLY A 268 -13.00 -9.66 -9.08
CA GLY A 268 -14.09 -8.97 -9.78
C GLY A 268 -13.88 -7.46 -9.94
N HIS A 269 -12.68 -6.95 -9.67
CA HIS A 269 -12.33 -5.55 -9.92
C HIS A 269 -11.69 -5.41 -11.31
N LYS A 270 -11.82 -4.22 -11.92
CA LYS A 270 -11.01 -3.92 -13.11
C LYS A 270 -9.53 -4.06 -12.76
N ALA A 271 -8.82 -4.88 -13.52
CA ALA A 271 -7.42 -5.24 -13.24
C ALA A 271 -6.51 -4.00 -13.23
N ILE A 272 -6.81 -3.02 -14.08
CA ILE A 272 -6.09 -1.74 -14.17
C ILE A 272 -7.12 -0.63 -14.33
N LEU A 273 -7.15 0.32 -13.38
CA LEU A 273 -7.75 1.63 -13.58
C LEU A 273 -6.62 2.54 -14.09
N SER A 274 -6.76 3.07 -15.28
CA SER A 274 -5.80 3.99 -15.90
C SER A 274 -6.52 4.79 -16.97
N GLY A 275 -6.18 6.07 -17.08
CA GLY A 275 -6.76 6.97 -18.07
C GLY A 275 -7.50 8.17 -17.49
N THR A 276 -7.63 8.31 -16.18
CA THR A 276 -8.20 9.50 -15.53
C THR A 276 -7.43 10.75 -15.90
N SER A 277 -6.08 10.73 -15.87
CA SER A 277 -5.27 11.87 -16.29
C SER A 277 -5.43 12.20 -17.78
N ARG A 278 -5.59 11.18 -18.62
CA ARG A 278 -5.84 11.37 -20.05
C ARG A 278 -7.20 12.01 -20.28
N TYR A 279 -8.25 11.49 -19.66
CA TYR A 279 -9.59 12.09 -19.75
C TYR A 279 -9.58 13.57 -19.36
N LEU A 280 -8.99 13.90 -18.20
CA LEU A 280 -8.90 15.27 -17.73
C LEU A 280 -8.05 16.15 -18.66
N SER A 281 -6.94 15.63 -19.18
CA SER A 281 -6.08 16.33 -20.13
C SER A 281 -6.81 16.64 -21.45
N ASP A 282 -7.50 15.65 -22.02
CA ASP A 282 -8.27 15.82 -23.26
C ASP A 282 -9.43 16.80 -23.04
N LEU A 283 -10.15 16.68 -21.91
CA LEU A 283 -11.22 17.61 -21.52
C LEU A 283 -10.75 19.06 -21.44
N ILE A 284 -9.59 19.30 -20.78
CA ILE A 284 -8.98 20.64 -20.68
C ILE A 284 -8.59 21.16 -22.06
N HIS A 285 -7.96 20.32 -22.87
CA HIS A 285 -7.56 20.69 -24.22
C HIS A 285 -8.76 21.13 -25.06
N ASP A 286 -9.82 20.33 -25.08
CA ASP A 286 -10.99 20.54 -25.93
C ASP A 286 -11.86 21.73 -25.47
N LYS A 287 -11.98 21.95 -24.16
CA LYS A 287 -12.87 22.98 -23.59
C LYS A 287 -12.18 24.32 -23.35
N LEU A 288 -10.90 24.31 -22.99
CA LEU A 288 -10.15 25.53 -22.65
C LEU A 288 -9.10 25.92 -23.73
N ASN A 289 -8.97 25.13 -24.78
CA ASN A 289 -7.95 25.30 -25.83
C ASN A 289 -6.55 25.56 -25.24
N CYS A 290 -6.21 24.78 -24.20
CA CYS A 290 -4.96 24.88 -23.47
C CYS A 290 -4.09 23.66 -23.73
N LYS A 291 -2.77 23.86 -23.80
CA LYS A 291 -1.82 22.74 -23.85
C LYS A 291 -1.96 21.92 -22.56
N SER A 292 -2.19 20.62 -22.69
CA SER A 292 -2.33 19.71 -21.57
C SER A 292 -1.42 18.50 -21.70
N ARG A 293 -1.04 17.91 -20.56
CA ARG A 293 -0.20 16.73 -20.48
C ARG A 293 -0.75 15.79 -19.40
N ALA A 294 -0.84 14.52 -19.73
CA ALA A 294 -1.14 13.45 -18.77
C ALA A 294 0.14 12.72 -18.38
N ILE A 295 0.31 12.44 -17.09
CA ILE A 295 1.40 11.64 -16.52
C ILE A 295 0.76 10.58 -15.62
N GLU A 296 1.02 9.31 -15.87
CA GLU A 296 0.55 8.20 -15.05
C GLU A 296 1.71 7.67 -14.18
N PHE A 297 1.60 7.76 -12.86
CA PHE A 297 2.63 7.20 -11.97
C PHE A 297 2.56 5.68 -11.89
N SER A 298 1.38 5.10 -12.09
CA SER A 298 1.19 3.65 -12.20
C SER A 298 1.99 2.87 -11.14
N THR A 299 2.66 1.78 -11.53
CA THR A 299 3.42 0.93 -10.62
C THR A 299 4.69 1.58 -10.04
N LEU A 300 5.18 2.68 -10.63
CA LEU A 300 6.39 3.36 -10.16
C LEU A 300 6.28 3.81 -8.70
N GLN A 301 5.12 4.32 -8.29
CA GLN A 301 4.88 4.80 -6.93
C GLN A 301 4.95 3.72 -5.84
N ARG A 302 4.85 2.44 -6.18
CA ARG A 302 4.93 1.33 -5.21
C ARG A 302 6.23 0.52 -5.26
N CYS A 303 7.10 0.77 -6.25
CA CYS A 303 8.34 0.01 -6.41
C CYS A 303 9.62 0.85 -6.25
N ALA A 304 9.51 2.16 -6.03
CA ALA A 304 10.62 3.08 -5.93
C ALA A 304 11.35 3.01 -4.58
N SER A 305 12.02 1.90 -4.29
CA SER A 305 12.73 1.68 -3.03
C SER A 305 13.87 2.68 -2.78
N HIS A 306 14.36 3.36 -3.81
CA HIS A 306 15.36 4.42 -3.70
C HIS A 306 14.81 5.71 -3.05
N LEU A 307 13.50 5.87 -3.01
CA LEU A 307 12.78 6.95 -2.31
C LEU A 307 12.00 6.44 -1.09
N ALA A 308 12.32 5.24 -0.57
CA ALA A 308 11.62 4.73 0.59
C ALA A 308 11.80 5.65 1.81
N SER A 309 10.72 5.87 2.55
CA SER A 309 10.74 6.58 3.83
C SER A 309 11.37 5.70 4.91
N ARG A 310 12.28 6.27 5.73
CA ARG A 310 12.86 5.56 6.86
C ARG A 310 11.80 5.24 7.92
N THR A 311 10.86 6.16 8.17
CA THR A 311 9.71 5.93 9.05
C THR A 311 8.98 4.67 8.62
N ASP A 312 8.56 4.59 7.36
CA ASP A 312 7.82 3.46 6.80
C ASP A 312 8.59 2.13 6.85
N VAL A 313 9.89 2.14 6.46
CA VAL A 313 10.75 0.94 6.54
C VAL A 313 10.90 0.45 7.98
N THR A 314 11.05 1.37 8.94
CA THR A 314 11.23 1.04 10.36
C THR A 314 9.95 0.49 10.97
N GLU A 315 8.82 1.12 10.68
CA GLU A 315 7.51 0.70 11.17
C GLU A 315 7.07 -0.63 10.55
N ALA A 316 7.31 -0.83 9.24
CA ALA A 316 7.11 -2.13 8.60
C ALA A 316 7.89 -3.26 9.30
N TYR A 317 9.15 -3.00 9.65
CA TYR A 317 9.96 -3.96 10.40
C TYR A 317 9.41 -4.21 11.81
N ALA A 318 9.01 -3.15 12.51
CA ALA A 318 8.45 -3.23 13.86
C ALA A 318 7.13 -4.02 13.90
N VAL A 319 6.23 -3.77 12.95
CA VAL A 319 4.96 -4.50 12.79
C VAL A 319 5.21 -5.99 12.57
N GLY A 320 6.18 -6.34 11.70
CA GLY A 320 6.59 -7.73 11.50
C GLY A 320 7.11 -8.38 12.78
N GLY A 321 7.96 -7.68 13.52
CA GLY A 321 8.49 -8.14 14.80
C GLY A 321 7.40 -8.34 15.86
N ALA A 322 6.47 -7.41 15.98
CA ALA A 322 5.35 -7.48 16.90
C ALA A 322 4.40 -8.64 16.56
N ALA A 323 4.22 -8.95 15.27
CA ALA A 323 3.42 -10.10 14.84
C ALA A 323 4.00 -11.42 15.36
N ALA A 324 5.31 -11.60 15.25
CA ALA A 324 5.97 -12.78 15.81
C ALA A 324 5.82 -12.81 17.34
N ALA A 325 6.02 -11.70 18.03
CA ALA A 325 5.87 -11.62 19.48
C ALA A 325 4.44 -11.99 19.94
N ALA A 326 3.40 -11.47 19.26
CA ALA A 326 2.01 -11.80 19.54
C ALA A 326 1.72 -13.31 19.40
N ALA A 327 2.17 -13.93 18.29
CA ALA A 327 1.98 -15.37 18.08
C ALA A 327 2.67 -16.21 19.17
N PHE A 328 3.91 -15.87 19.54
CA PHE A 328 4.65 -16.58 20.59
C PHE A 328 4.10 -16.32 21.99
N ALA A 329 3.40 -15.18 22.21
CA ALA A 329 2.61 -14.93 23.41
C ALA A 329 1.27 -15.71 23.45
N GLY A 330 0.91 -16.42 22.37
CA GLY A 330 -0.28 -17.26 22.28
C GLY A 330 -1.49 -16.57 21.63
N GLU A 331 -1.33 -15.36 21.07
CA GLU A 331 -2.40 -14.67 20.36
C GLU A 331 -2.65 -15.29 18.98
N THR A 332 -3.90 -15.22 18.53
CA THR A 332 -4.35 -15.68 17.20
C THR A 332 -5.55 -14.86 16.74
N GLY A 333 -5.79 -14.81 15.41
CA GLY A 333 -6.88 -14.02 14.84
C GLY A 333 -6.68 -12.51 15.01
N LYS A 334 -5.42 -12.08 15.05
CA LYS A 334 -5.03 -10.67 15.22
C LYS A 334 -4.38 -10.10 13.97
N MET A 335 -4.53 -8.79 13.78
CA MET A 335 -3.66 -7.97 12.94
C MET A 335 -2.83 -7.06 13.84
N ILE A 336 -1.59 -6.78 13.45
CA ILE A 336 -0.75 -5.81 14.16
C ILE A 336 -0.96 -4.42 13.56
N ALA A 337 -1.66 -3.57 14.27
CA ALA A 337 -1.92 -2.19 13.88
C ALA A 337 -0.79 -1.25 14.33
N LEU A 338 -0.64 -0.15 13.60
CA LEU A 338 0.13 1.02 14.01
C LEU A 338 -0.78 2.01 14.74
N LYS A 339 -0.33 2.52 15.88
CA LYS A 339 -1.06 3.48 16.69
C LYS A 339 -0.17 4.68 16.98
N ARG A 340 -0.53 5.82 16.42
CA ARG A 340 0.13 7.08 16.71
C ARG A 340 -0.19 7.50 18.14
N VAL A 341 0.84 7.77 18.93
CA VAL A 341 0.71 8.14 20.35
C VAL A 341 1.19 9.56 20.63
N SER A 342 1.92 10.17 19.70
CA SER A 342 2.36 11.57 19.75
C SER A 342 2.56 12.14 18.34
N GLU A 343 2.23 13.43 18.18
CA GLU A 343 2.46 14.20 16.95
C GLU A 343 3.84 14.87 16.97
N TYR A 344 4.22 15.45 18.09
CA TYR A 344 5.47 16.22 18.26
C TYR A 344 6.19 15.85 19.57
N PRO A 345 7.32 15.09 19.53
CA PRO A 345 7.82 14.42 18.33
C PRO A 345 6.89 13.29 17.88
N TYR A 346 6.88 12.99 16.60
CA TYR A 346 6.11 11.85 16.07
C TYR A 346 6.53 10.54 16.72
N GLN A 347 5.57 9.82 17.24
CA GLN A 347 5.77 8.49 17.85
C GLN A 347 4.62 7.57 17.50
N CYS A 348 4.98 6.35 17.07
CA CYS A 348 4.04 5.30 16.75
C CYS A 348 4.43 4.00 17.45
N ILE A 349 3.45 3.29 17.98
CA ILE A 349 3.61 1.97 18.61
C ILE A 349 2.80 0.91 17.87
N THR A 350 3.09 -0.36 18.12
CA THR A 350 2.32 -1.49 17.59
C THR A 350 1.28 -1.95 18.60
N GLU A 351 0.09 -2.32 18.09
CA GLU A 351 -1.03 -2.85 18.89
C GLU A 351 -1.67 -4.04 18.17
N ALA A 352 -2.03 -5.10 18.90
CA ALA A 352 -2.74 -6.24 18.31
C ALA A 352 -4.25 -5.97 18.34
N VAL A 353 -4.90 -5.96 17.17
CA VAL A 353 -6.34 -5.75 17.00
C VAL A 353 -7.01 -6.99 16.45
N ASP A 354 -8.31 -7.15 16.65
CA ASP A 354 -9.06 -8.27 16.11
C ASP A 354 -9.16 -8.15 14.58
N VAL A 355 -8.65 -9.14 13.88
CA VAL A 355 -8.61 -9.14 12.41
C VAL A 355 -10.01 -9.14 11.78
N GLN A 356 -11.03 -9.65 12.48
CA GLN A 356 -12.40 -9.64 11.98
C GLN A 356 -13.00 -8.24 11.90
N GLN A 357 -12.48 -7.29 12.70
CA GLN A 357 -12.89 -5.88 12.66
C GLN A 357 -12.15 -5.07 11.59
N VAL A 358 -11.20 -5.68 10.90
CA VAL A 358 -10.44 -5.06 9.80
C VAL A 358 -10.87 -5.60 8.45
N ALA A 359 -11.04 -6.92 8.36
CA ALA A 359 -11.35 -7.61 7.11
C ALA A 359 -12.62 -7.04 6.43
N ASN A 360 -12.53 -6.79 5.14
CA ASN A 360 -13.63 -6.28 4.30
C ASN A 360 -14.16 -4.88 4.70
N LEU A 361 -13.38 -4.08 5.43
CA LEU A 361 -13.67 -2.68 5.74
C LEU A 361 -12.63 -1.77 5.11
N GLU A 362 -13.04 -0.58 4.65
CA GLU A 362 -12.15 0.41 4.02
C GLU A 362 -12.12 1.73 4.81
N LYS A 363 -10.92 2.23 5.09
CA LYS A 363 -10.69 3.55 5.69
C LYS A 363 -10.49 4.58 4.58
N LYS A 364 -11.42 5.53 4.48
CA LYS A 364 -11.36 6.64 3.53
C LYS A 364 -10.75 7.89 4.14
N VAL A 365 -10.36 8.82 3.28
CA VAL A 365 -9.97 10.17 3.71
C VAL A 365 -11.18 10.84 4.36
N PRO A 366 -11.05 11.38 5.59
CA PRO A 366 -12.13 12.13 6.23
C PRO A 366 -12.58 13.32 5.38
N LEU A 367 -13.88 13.52 5.24
CA LEU A 367 -14.42 14.60 4.40
C LEU A 367 -14.04 16.00 4.90
N ASP A 368 -13.85 16.17 6.20
CA ASP A 368 -13.35 17.39 6.82
C ASP A 368 -11.86 17.67 6.57
N TRP A 369 -11.13 16.70 6.01
CA TRP A 369 -9.76 16.86 5.52
C TRP A 369 -9.71 17.25 4.03
N ILE A 370 -10.87 17.39 3.39
CA ILE A 370 -11.02 17.85 2.01
C ILE A 370 -11.62 19.25 2.04
N THR A 371 -11.13 20.14 1.18
CA THR A 371 -11.65 21.51 1.10
C THR A 371 -13.12 21.51 0.64
N PRO A 372 -13.92 22.55 0.99
CA PRO A 372 -15.35 22.58 0.66
C PRO A 372 -15.68 22.54 -0.84
N ASP A 373 -14.73 22.97 -1.70
CA ASP A 373 -14.84 22.87 -3.16
C ASP A 373 -14.54 21.46 -3.71
N GLY A 374 -14.00 20.57 -2.85
CA GLY A 374 -13.67 19.18 -3.19
C GLY A 374 -12.42 19.02 -4.06
N MET A 375 -11.61 20.07 -4.23
CA MET A 375 -10.50 20.09 -5.19
C MET A 375 -9.11 20.26 -4.53
N GLN A 376 -9.04 20.20 -3.19
CA GLN A 376 -7.78 20.27 -2.44
C GLN A 376 -7.95 19.55 -1.09
N VAL A 377 -6.85 19.30 -0.40
CA VAL A 377 -6.86 18.80 0.98
C VAL A 377 -6.51 19.91 1.97
N THR A 378 -6.95 19.76 3.22
CA THR A 378 -6.69 20.73 4.30
C THR A 378 -5.34 20.48 4.97
N ALA A 379 -4.88 21.42 5.81
CA ALA A 379 -3.66 21.29 6.60
C ALA A 379 -3.67 20.02 7.49
N ALA A 380 -4.83 19.58 7.95
CA ALA A 380 -4.94 18.36 8.77
C ALA A 380 -4.44 17.11 8.02
N PHE A 381 -4.67 17.02 6.71
CA PHE A 381 -4.11 15.94 5.89
C PHE A 381 -2.58 16.02 5.82
N GLU A 382 -2.04 17.22 5.60
CA GLU A 382 -0.60 17.44 5.54
C GLU A 382 0.08 17.10 6.87
N GLU A 383 -0.47 17.56 7.98
CA GLU A 383 0.03 17.28 9.34
C GLU A 383 0.04 15.77 9.62
N TYR A 384 -1.01 15.06 9.22
CA TYR A 384 -1.08 13.61 9.34
C TYR A 384 0.00 12.90 8.52
N ALA A 385 0.18 13.30 7.25
CA ALA A 385 1.00 12.55 6.30
C ALA A 385 2.49 12.92 6.36
N ARG A 386 2.85 14.15 6.76
CA ARG A 386 4.22 14.67 6.77
C ARG A 386 5.20 13.80 7.55
N PRO A 387 4.92 13.32 8.78
CA PRO A 387 5.85 12.47 9.53
C PRO A 387 6.14 11.14 8.86
N LEU A 388 5.21 10.63 8.04
CA LEU A 388 5.31 9.31 7.42
C LEU A 388 6.29 9.27 6.25
N ILE A 389 6.67 10.43 5.69
CA ILE A 389 7.61 10.53 4.56
C ILE A 389 9.02 10.91 4.97
N LEU A 390 9.29 11.02 6.27
CA LEU A 390 10.57 11.55 6.76
C LEU A 390 11.72 10.56 6.64
N ASP A 391 12.89 11.14 6.52
CA ASP A 391 14.20 10.52 6.41
C ASP A 391 14.36 9.56 5.20
N GLU A 392 15.60 9.21 4.90
CA GLU A 392 15.98 8.39 3.76
C GLU A 392 16.56 7.03 4.18
N VAL A 393 16.24 6.02 3.39
CA VAL A 393 16.93 4.73 3.43
C VAL A 393 17.79 4.61 2.19
N THR A 394 19.10 4.80 2.36
CA THR A 394 20.04 4.70 1.23
C THR A 394 20.08 3.28 0.69
N PRO A 395 19.79 3.05 -0.59
CA PRO A 395 20.01 1.77 -1.25
C PRO A 395 21.48 1.37 -1.25
N VAL A 396 21.77 0.09 -1.33
CA VAL A 396 23.12 -0.40 -1.63
C VAL A 396 23.30 -0.34 -3.15
N TYR A 397 24.18 0.54 -3.62
CA TYR A 397 24.47 0.67 -5.06
C TYR A 397 25.60 -0.25 -5.49
N VAL A 398 25.41 -0.94 -6.62
CA VAL A 398 26.44 -1.72 -7.31
C VAL A 398 26.36 -1.36 -8.79
N ASN A 399 27.46 -0.97 -9.38
CA ASN A 399 27.54 -0.53 -10.78
C ASN A 399 26.52 0.57 -11.14
N GLY A 400 26.26 1.48 -10.21
CA GLY A 400 25.38 2.64 -10.42
C GLY A 400 23.88 2.37 -10.25
N THR A 401 23.46 1.13 -9.94
CA THR A 401 22.05 0.78 -9.72
C THR A 401 21.83 0.16 -8.34
N PRO A 402 20.63 0.29 -7.73
CA PRO A 402 20.32 -0.36 -6.48
C PRO A 402 20.45 -1.89 -6.57
N ARG A 403 21.20 -2.48 -5.62
CA ARG A 403 21.29 -3.93 -5.50
C ARG A 403 20.10 -4.47 -4.72
N HIS A 404 19.47 -5.50 -5.26
CA HIS A 404 18.39 -6.23 -4.63
C HIS A 404 18.78 -7.68 -4.33
N ILE A 405 18.09 -8.29 -3.35
CA ILE A 405 18.18 -9.73 -3.09
C ILE A 405 17.00 -10.41 -3.81
N CYS A 406 17.29 -11.53 -4.46
CA CYS A 406 16.29 -12.34 -5.16
C CYS A 406 16.29 -13.77 -4.63
N LEU A 407 15.15 -14.48 -4.72
CA LEU A 407 15.03 -15.92 -4.44
C LEU A 407 15.76 -16.75 -5.48
#